data_64ad4829ed4926b062d336c67e25d2c6
#
_entry.id   64ad4829ed4926b062d336c67e25d2c6
#
_cell.length_a   1.000
_cell.length_b   1.000
_cell.length_c   1.000
_cell.angle_alpha   90.00
_cell.angle_beta   90.00
_cell.angle_gamma   90.00
#
_symmetry.space_group_name_H-M   'P 1'
#
loop_
_entity.id
_entity.type
_entity.pdbx_description
1 polymer ?
#
loop_
_entity_poly.entity_id
_entity_poly.type
_entity_poly.pdbx_seq_one_letter_code
_entity_poly.pdbx_strand_id
1 'polypeptide(L)'
;TPGHEDFSEDTYRTLTAADSAIMVLDAAKGIEPQTLKLFEVCRLRDIPIITYINKMDREAQDPFQLLDEIEQKLAMTASPLYWPQGSGERLRGMKDLRTGEFITYQRIVAPDSSVTFKTERIGPDRFDEMMDADEQAELESQADMAAGVCKPYDHQSYREGHMTPVIFGSALRHFGVKELLVTILLEAPPPRVQKA
;
A
#
# COMPACT_ATOMS: atom_id res chain seq x y z
N THR A 1 -8.74 -1.38 -14.96
CA THR A 1 -10.22 -1.33 -14.85
C THR A 1 -10.66 0.12 -14.93
N PRO A 2 -11.74 0.44 -15.68
CA PRO A 2 -12.24 1.80 -15.78
C PRO A 2 -12.73 2.34 -14.43
N GLY A 3 -12.71 3.67 -14.29
CA GLY A 3 -13.01 4.36 -13.04
C GLY A 3 -14.43 4.19 -12.51
N HIS A 4 -14.67 4.82 -11.40
CA HIS A 4 -15.69 4.76 -10.36
C HIS A 4 -17.14 4.39 -10.67
N GLU A 5 -17.66 4.50 -11.88
CA GLU A 5 -19.09 4.29 -12.17
C GLU A 5 -19.41 3.19 -13.18
N ASP A 6 -18.45 2.76 -14.00
CA ASP A 6 -18.68 1.78 -15.06
C ASP A 6 -17.99 0.44 -14.76
N PHE A 7 -18.45 -0.28 -13.73
CA PHE A 7 -18.12 -1.68 -13.59
C PHE A 7 -18.95 -2.52 -14.58
N SER A 8 -18.43 -2.56 -15.80
CA SER A 8 -18.99 -3.35 -16.87
C SER A 8 -18.70 -4.86 -16.65
N GLU A 9 -19.43 -5.70 -17.35
CA GLU A 9 -19.19 -7.13 -17.46
C GLU A 9 -17.71 -7.47 -17.77
N ASP A 10 -16.99 -6.57 -18.43
CA ASP A 10 -15.57 -6.70 -18.77
C ASP A 10 -14.66 -6.68 -17.53
N THR A 11 -15.01 -5.95 -16.46
CA THR A 11 -14.26 -5.98 -15.21
C THR A 11 -14.34 -7.35 -14.54
N TYR A 12 -15.53 -7.93 -14.50
CA TYR A 12 -15.72 -9.29 -13.98
C TYR A 12 -14.96 -10.32 -14.82
N ARG A 13 -15.01 -10.22 -16.14
CA ARG A 13 -14.25 -11.08 -17.05
C ARG A 13 -12.75 -10.95 -16.84
N THR A 14 -12.24 -9.75 -16.67
CA THR A 14 -10.81 -9.52 -16.40
C THR A 14 -10.39 -10.18 -15.09
N LEU A 15 -11.16 -10.01 -14.01
CA LEU A 15 -10.89 -10.66 -12.74
C LEU A 15 -10.96 -12.19 -12.82
N THR A 16 -11.76 -12.74 -13.74
CA THR A 16 -11.82 -14.21 -13.93
C THR A 16 -10.52 -14.79 -14.49
N ALA A 17 -9.72 -13.98 -15.16
CA ALA A 17 -8.45 -14.39 -15.77
C ALA A 17 -7.22 -14.00 -14.93
N ALA A 18 -7.43 -13.32 -13.80
CA ALA A 18 -6.35 -12.86 -12.93
C ALA A 18 -5.99 -13.92 -11.88
N ASP A 19 -4.70 -14.08 -11.61
CA ASP A 19 -4.17 -14.94 -10.57
C ASP A 19 -3.81 -14.20 -9.28
N SER A 20 -3.74 -12.87 -9.34
CA SER A 20 -3.67 -11.96 -8.20
C SER A 20 -4.28 -10.60 -8.56
N ALA A 21 -4.64 -9.80 -7.58
CA ALA A 21 -5.23 -8.49 -7.78
C ALA A 21 -4.53 -7.43 -6.93
N ILE A 22 -4.54 -6.19 -7.42
CA ILE A 22 -4.15 -5.02 -6.65
C ILE A 22 -5.42 -4.24 -6.32
N MET A 23 -5.72 -4.12 -5.05
CA MET A 23 -6.78 -3.25 -4.56
C MET A 23 -6.21 -1.86 -4.29
N VAL A 24 -6.69 -0.86 -5.00
CA VAL A 24 -6.25 0.52 -4.84
C VAL A 24 -7.32 1.30 -4.06
N LEU A 25 -6.95 1.78 -2.87
CA LEU A 25 -7.81 2.59 -2.01
C LEU A 25 -7.38 4.05 -2.05
N ASP A 26 -8.33 4.97 -1.92
CA ASP A 26 -8.07 6.39 -1.70
C ASP A 26 -7.84 6.63 -0.21
N ALA A 27 -6.68 7.17 0.16
CA ALA A 27 -6.32 7.40 1.57
C ALA A 27 -7.27 8.34 2.33
N ALA A 28 -8.00 9.21 1.62
CA ALA A 28 -8.99 10.10 2.22
C ALA A 28 -10.37 9.46 2.35
N LYS A 29 -10.71 8.50 1.46
CA LYS A 29 -12.04 7.92 1.37
C LYS A 29 -12.15 6.52 1.99
N GLY A 30 -11.04 5.78 2.06
CA GLY A 30 -11.04 4.39 2.48
C GLY A 30 -11.72 3.46 1.46
N ILE A 31 -12.49 2.50 1.96
CA ILE A 31 -13.17 1.49 1.15
C ILE A 31 -14.52 2.00 0.67
N GLU A 32 -14.63 2.20 -0.64
CA GLU A 32 -15.87 2.62 -1.31
C GLU A 32 -16.76 1.41 -1.66
N PRO A 33 -18.10 1.58 -1.83
CA PRO A 33 -19.01 0.46 -2.09
C PRO A 33 -18.65 -0.39 -3.31
N GLN A 34 -18.08 0.21 -4.35
CA GLN A 34 -17.62 -0.52 -5.54
C GLN A 34 -16.42 -1.42 -5.25
N THR A 35 -15.52 -0.96 -4.39
CA THR A 35 -14.37 -1.76 -3.94
C THR A 35 -14.83 -3.05 -3.27
N LEU A 36 -15.88 -2.96 -2.42
CA LEU A 36 -16.46 -4.15 -1.78
C LEU A 36 -16.98 -5.17 -2.78
N LYS A 37 -17.71 -4.73 -3.80
CA LYS A 37 -18.25 -5.62 -4.85
C LYS A 37 -17.14 -6.38 -5.59
N LEU A 38 -16.06 -5.68 -5.94
CA LEU A 38 -14.91 -6.29 -6.63
C LEU A 38 -14.13 -7.22 -5.70
N PHE A 39 -14.01 -6.85 -4.43
CA PHE A 39 -13.40 -7.70 -3.42
C PHE A 39 -14.16 -9.03 -3.28
N GLU A 40 -15.51 -9.00 -3.23
CA GLU A 40 -16.31 -10.21 -3.18
C GLU A 40 -16.06 -11.15 -4.36
N VAL A 41 -15.87 -10.60 -5.56
CA VAL A 41 -15.50 -11.40 -6.75
C VAL A 41 -14.12 -12.04 -6.59
N CYS A 42 -13.13 -11.30 -6.11
CA CYS A 42 -11.80 -11.84 -5.85
C CYS A 42 -11.86 -12.97 -4.81
N ARG A 43 -12.61 -12.75 -3.73
CA ARG A 43 -12.78 -13.72 -2.65
C ARG A 43 -13.45 -15.04 -3.11
N LEU A 44 -14.51 -14.94 -3.92
CA LEU A 44 -15.18 -16.11 -4.49
C LEU A 44 -14.29 -16.96 -5.40
N ARG A 45 -13.16 -16.43 -5.83
CA ARG A 45 -12.22 -17.06 -6.76
C ARG A 45 -10.87 -17.37 -6.15
N ASP A 46 -10.72 -17.16 -4.85
CA ASP A 46 -9.47 -17.33 -4.13
C ASP A 46 -8.31 -16.56 -4.79
N ILE A 47 -8.59 -15.30 -5.24
CA ILE A 47 -7.59 -14.40 -5.81
C ILE A 47 -6.93 -13.63 -4.68
N PRO A 48 -5.63 -13.83 -4.41
CA PRO A 48 -4.92 -13.06 -3.40
C PRO A 48 -4.82 -11.59 -3.80
N ILE A 49 -4.91 -10.70 -2.80
CA ILE A 49 -5.01 -9.26 -3.00
C ILE A 49 -3.84 -8.56 -2.31
N ILE A 50 -3.15 -7.69 -3.05
CA ILE A 50 -2.21 -6.70 -2.52
C ILE A 50 -2.96 -5.36 -2.41
N THR A 51 -2.94 -4.72 -1.26
CA THR A 51 -3.60 -3.42 -1.03
C THR A 51 -2.60 -2.28 -1.18
N TYR A 52 -2.95 -1.31 -2.02
CA TYR A 52 -2.21 -0.07 -2.20
C TYR A 52 -3.07 1.12 -1.78
N ILE A 53 -2.72 1.78 -0.68
CA ILE A 53 -3.40 2.98 -0.18
C ILE A 53 -2.78 4.19 -0.87
N ASN A 54 -3.51 4.72 -1.84
CA ASN A 54 -3.06 5.76 -2.76
C ASN A 54 -3.44 7.16 -2.28
N LYS A 55 -2.79 8.18 -2.81
CA LYS A 55 -3.02 9.60 -2.56
C LYS A 55 -2.57 10.09 -1.19
N MET A 56 -1.55 9.46 -0.61
CA MET A 56 -0.90 9.93 0.62
C MET A 56 -0.27 11.34 0.48
N ASP A 57 -0.15 11.87 -0.74
CA ASP A 57 0.26 13.24 -1.05
C ASP A 57 -0.81 14.29 -0.78
N ARG A 58 -1.97 13.89 -0.30
CA ARG A 58 -3.08 14.74 0.13
C ARG A 58 -3.42 14.46 1.58
N GLU A 59 -4.33 15.26 2.14
CA GLU A 59 -4.91 14.96 3.44
C GLU A 59 -5.52 13.55 3.42
N ALA A 60 -5.11 12.72 4.35
CA ALA A 60 -5.45 11.31 4.43
C ALA A 60 -6.05 10.99 5.82
N GLN A 61 -6.82 9.93 5.89
CA GLN A 61 -7.22 9.33 7.16
C GLN A 61 -5.99 8.77 7.89
N ASP A 62 -6.13 8.56 9.19
CA ASP A 62 -5.11 7.90 9.99
C ASP A 62 -4.81 6.50 9.44
N PRO A 63 -3.53 6.11 9.29
CA PRO A 63 -3.15 4.80 8.77
C PRO A 63 -3.75 3.63 9.55
N PHE A 64 -3.84 3.71 10.87
CA PHE A 64 -4.46 2.66 11.69
C PHE A 64 -5.96 2.53 11.40
N GLN A 65 -6.67 3.65 11.22
CA GLN A 65 -8.09 3.62 10.86
C GLN A 65 -8.31 2.95 9.50
N LEU A 66 -7.44 3.20 8.53
CA LEU A 66 -7.50 2.56 7.21
C LEU A 66 -7.24 1.05 7.29
N LEU A 67 -6.31 0.61 8.13
CA LEU A 67 -6.06 -0.82 8.37
C LEU A 67 -7.26 -1.49 9.05
N ASP A 68 -7.81 -0.86 10.09
CA ASP A 68 -9.02 -1.35 10.79
C ASP A 68 -10.22 -1.46 9.83
N GLU A 69 -10.39 -0.48 8.95
CA GLU A 69 -11.46 -0.50 7.96
C GLU A 69 -11.30 -1.68 6.99
N ILE A 70 -10.08 -1.99 6.55
CA ILE A 70 -9.78 -3.16 5.72
C ILE A 70 -10.16 -4.44 6.47
N GLU A 71 -9.72 -4.59 7.71
CA GLU A 71 -9.99 -5.78 8.51
C GLU A 71 -11.48 -5.98 8.77
N GLN A 72 -12.19 -4.92 9.15
CA GLN A 72 -13.61 -4.98 9.47
C GLN A 72 -14.50 -5.22 8.25
N LYS A 73 -14.25 -4.50 7.16
CA LYS A 73 -15.11 -4.57 5.96
C LYS A 73 -14.80 -5.75 5.06
N LEU A 74 -13.55 -6.19 5.01
CA LEU A 74 -13.11 -7.26 4.11
C LEU A 74 -12.90 -8.60 4.84
N ALA A 75 -12.96 -8.61 6.16
CA ALA A 75 -12.71 -9.81 6.99
C ALA A 75 -11.39 -10.52 6.62
N MET A 76 -10.33 -9.73 6.37
CA MET A 76 -8.99 -10.23 6.11
C MET A 76 -7.96 -9.41 6.89
N THR A 77 -6.87 -10.04 7.29
CA THR A 77 -5.81 -9.37 8.04
C THR A 77 -5.08 -8.37 7.15
N ALA A 78 -4.95 -7.12 7.60
CA ALA A 78 -4.16 -6.08 6.95
C ALA A 78 -2.74 -6.08 7.53
N SER A 79 -1.73 -6.38 6.71
CA SER A 79 -0.32 -6.41 7.13
C SER A 79 0.46 -5.29 6.44
N PRO A 80 0.73 -4.16 7.12
CA PRO A 80 1.51 -3.09 6.53
C PRO A 80 2.97 -3.53 6.36
N LEU A 81 3.50 -3.40 5.13
CA LEU A 81 4.91 -3.64 4.85
C LEU A 81 5.76 -2.40 5.09
N TYR A 82 5.16 -1.25 4.95
CA TYR A 82 5.79 0.06 5.08
C TYR A 82 4.89 0.97 5.90
N TRP A 83 5.48 1.82 6.74
CA TRP A 83 4.76 2.80 7.53
C TRP A 83 5.03 4.22 7.03
N PRO A 84 4.01 5.02 6.68
CA PRO A 84 4.21 6.35 6.14
C PRO A 84 4.62 7.34 7.22
N GLN A 85 5.54 8.26 6.90
CA GLN A 85 5.86 9.42 7.72
C GLN A 85 5.09 10.62 7.21
N GLY A 86 3.98 10.92 7.88
CA GLY A 86 3.08 12.00 7.52
C GLY A 86 2.20 11.73 6.30
N SER A 87 1.43 12.75 5.95
CA SER A 87 0.58 12.77 4.75
C SER A 87 0.49 14.20 4.21
N GLY A 88 0.01 14.35 2.98
CA GLY A 88 -0.11 15.64 2.32
C GLY A 88 1.24 16.32 2.13
N GLU A 89 1.33 17.56 2.57
CA GLU A 89 2.57 18.34 2.50
C GLU A 89 3.64 17.87 3.51
N ARG A 90 3.23 17.16 4.55
CA ARG A 90 4.12 16.59 5.57
C ARG A 90 4.66 15.21 5.21
N LEU A 91 4.27 14.65 4.07
CA LEU A 91 4.79 13.36 3.62
C LEU A 91 6.30 13.45 3.35
N ARG A 92 7.11 12.75 4.14
CA ARG A 92 8.59 12.72 4.05
C ARG A 92 9.11 11.43 3.45
N GLY A 93 8.40 10.34 3.66
CA GLY A 93 8.84 9.02 3.25
C GLY A 93 8.03 7.92 3.92
N MET A 94 8.62 6.75 4.01
CA MET A 94 8.04 5.61 4.72
C MET A 94 9.13 4.72 5.30
N LYS A 95 8.86 4.13 6.46
CA LYS A 95 9.73 3.13 7.10
C LYS A 95 9.37 1.74 6.59
N ASP A 96 10.34 0.98 6.12
CA ASP A 96 10.18 -0.45 5.84
C ASP A 96 10.14 -1.20 7.18
N LEU A 97 9.00 -1.75 7.55
CA LEU A 97 8.80 -2.42 8.84
C LEU A 97 9.57 -3.73 8.97
N ARG A 98 10.08 -4.28 7.88
CA ARG A 98 10.85 -5.54 7.86
C ARG A 98 12.34 -5.31 8.05
N THR A 99 12.88 -4.21 7.51
CA THR A 99 14.32 -3.90 7.54
C THR A 99 14.68 -2.77 8.49
N GLY A 100 13.70 -1.94 8.90
CA GLY A 100 13.91 -0.73 9.68
C GLY A 100 14.47 0.44 8.88
N GLU A 101 14.74 0.27 7.59
CA GLU A 101 15.22 1.34 6.72
C GLU A 101 14.10 2.37 6.44
N PHE A 102 14.50 3.62 6.23
CA PHE A 102 13.60 4.67 5.79
C PHE A 102 13.78 4.94 4.30
N ILE A 103 12.67 4.97 3.56
CA ILE A 103 12.63 5.33 2.15
C ILE A 103 12.23 6.78 2.06
N THR A 104 13.19 7.65 1.74
CA THR A 104 12.96 9.09 1.63
C THR A 104 12.16 9.42 0.38
N TYR A 105 11.46 10.54 0.45
CA TYR A 105 10.71 11.07 -0.67
C TYR A 105 11.02 12.56 -0.84
N GLN A 106 11.83 12.89 -1.84
CA GLN A 106 12.25 14.26 -2.11
C GLN A 106 11.71 14.74 -3.46
N ARG A 107 11.02 15.87 -3.42
CA ARG A 107 10.61 16.58 -4.63
C ARG A 107 11.75 17.47 -5.11
N ILE A 108 12.20 17.26 -6.33
CA ILE A 108 13.23 18.07 -6.98
C ILE A 108 12.56 18.88 -8.09
N VAL A 109 12.71 20.19 -8.05
CA VAL A 109 12.26 21.11 -9.09
C VAL A 109 13.47 21.56 -9.88
N ALA A 110 13.52 21.18 -11.15
CA ALA A 110 14.61 21.62 -12.04
C ALA A 110 14.42 23.07 -12.50
N PRO A 111 15.49 23.74 -13.03
CA PRO A 111 15.41 25.12 -13.50
C PRO A 111 14.38 25.38 -14.61
N ASP A 112 14.04 24.35 -15.39
CA ASP A 112 13.00 24.38 -16.42
C ASP A 112 11.57 24.15 -15.87
N SER A 113 11.40 24.19 -14.53
CA SER A 113 10.17 23.91 -13.80
C SER A 113 9.67 22.46 -13.90
N SER A 114 10.46 21.55 -14.49
CA SER A 114 10.13 20.13 -14.42
C SER A 114 10.27 19.60 -13.00
N VAL A 115 9.35 18.71 -12.61
CA VAL A 115 9.32 18.13 -11.26
C VAL A 115 9.71 16.67 -11.36
N THR A 116 10.73 16.29 -10.62
CA THR A 116 11.14 14.90 -10.45
C THR A 116 11.10 14.52 -8.97
N PHE A 117 11.03 13.23 -8.70
CA PHE A 117 11.03 12.72 -7.34
C PHE A 117 12.21 11.76 -7.17
N LYS A 118 13.00 11.98 -6.15
CA LYS A 118 14.12 11.12 -5.77
C LYS A 118 13.72 10.35 -4.52
N THR A 119 13.95 9.04 -4.56
CA THR A 119 13.83 8.16 -3.40
C THR A 119 15.20 7.59 -3.06
N GLU A 120 15.52 7.53 -1.79
CA GLU A 120 16.77 6.95 -1.27
C GLU A 120 16.41 6.08 -0.06
N ARG A 121 17.07 4.93 0.09
CA ARG A 121 16.97 4.11 1.30
C ARG A 121 18.10 4.53 2.24
N ILE A 122 17.75 4.86 3.46
CA ILE A 122 18.69 5.23 4.51
C ILE A 122 18.48 4.33 5.74
N GLY A 123 19.59 3.98 6.37
CA GLY A 123 19.56 3.25 7.63
C GLY A 123 19.17 4.12 8.83
N PRO A 124 18.82 3.51 9.97
CA PRO A 124 18.45 4.24 11.18
C PRO A 124 19.52 5.21 11.70
N ASP A 125 20.77 4.91 11.41
CA ASP A 125 21.95 5.72 11.77
C ASP A 125 22.04 7.08 11.05
N ARG A 126 21.18 7.29 10.04
CA ARG A 126 21.16 8.53 9.23
C ARG A 126 19.80 9.24 9.27
N PHE A 127 18.90 8.89 10.16
CA PHE A 127 17.58 9.52 10.23
C PHE A 127 17.64 10.99 10.61
N ASP A 128 18.66 11.38 11.40
CA ASP A 128 18.92 12.76 11.79
C ASP A 128 19.31 13.68 10.62
N GLU A 129 19.74 13.11 9.49
CA GLU A 129 19.99 13.88 8.25
C GLU A 129 18.68 14.32 7.56
N MET A 130 17.55 13.65 7.86
CA MET A 130 16.31 13.77 7.08
C MET A 130 15.11 14.28 7.87
N MET A 131 15.13 14.12 9.18
CA MET A 131 14.03 14.49 10.06
C MET A 131 14.56 14.96 11.41
N ASP A 132 13.82 15.82 12.07
CA ASP A 132 14.16 16.24 13.42
C ASP A 132 13.84 15.15 14.46
N ALA A 133 14.27 15.37 15.71
CA ALA A 133 14.12 14.38 16.78
C ALA A 133 12.64 14.07 17.11
N ASP A 134 11.74 15.04 16.97
CA ASP A 134 10.33 14.87 17.24
C ASP A 134 9.66 14.06 16.11
N GLU A 135 9.97 14.35 14.85
CA GLU A 135 9.51 13.60 13.69
C GLU A 135 10.01 12.14 13.74
N GLN A 136 11.26 11.92 14.15
CA GLN A 136 11.84 10.59 14.33
C GLN A 136 11.14 9.82 15.46
N ALA A 137 10.93 10.46 16.61
CA ALA A 137 10.26 9.85 17.74
C ALA A 137 8.80 9.47 17.40
N GLU A 138 8.10 10.32 16.65
CA GLU A 138 6.75 10.03 16.16
C GLU A 138 6.75 8.83 15.22
N LEU A 139 7.64 8.78 14.23
CA LEU A 139 7.78 7.66 13.29
C LEU A 139 8.07 6.35 14.02
N GLU A 140 9.06 6.34 14.92
CA GLU A 140 9.43 5.15 15.69
C GLU A 140 8.25 4.67 16.55
N SER A 141 7.60 5.58 17.27
CA SER A 141 6.43 5.24 18.11
C SER A 141 5.29 4.63 17.30
N GLN A 142 4.97 5.20 16.14
CA GLN A 142 3.92 4.67 15.26
C GLN A 142 4.32 3.33 14.64
N ALA A 143 5.57 3.19 14.20
CA ALA A 143 6.08 1.95 13.62
C ALA A 143 6.11 0.81 14.64
N ASP A 144 6.53 1.08 15.88
CA ASP A 144 6.51 0.11 16.98
C ASP A 144 5.08 -0.29 17.35
N MET A 145 4.15 0.68 17.36
CA MET A 145 2.74 0.39 17.56
C MET A 145 2.19 -0.50 16.45
N ALA A 146 2.50 -0.18 15.18
CA ALA A 146 2.08 -1.00 14.05
C ALA A 146 2.65 -2.42 14.13
N ALA A 147 3.92 -2.57 14.49
CA ALA A 147 4.56 -3.87 14.69
C ALA A 147 3.96 -4.68 15.86
N GLY A 148 3.45 -3.98 16.89
CA GLY A 148 2.81 -4.61 18.06
C GLY A 148 1.35 -5.01 17.84
N VAL A 149 0.62 -4.27 17.02
CA VAL A 149 -0.83 -4.45 16.79
C VAL A 149 -1.11 -5.24 15.52
N CYS A 150 -0.41 -4.94 14.42
CA CYS A 150 -0.62 -5.60 13.15
C CYS A 150 0.08 -6.95 13.10
N LYS A 151 -0.55 -7.94 12.49
CA LYS A 151 0.12 -9.21 12.26
C LYS A 151 1.22 -9.05 11.22
N PRO A 152 2.41 -9.64 11.44
CA PRO A 152 3.47 -9.64 10.45
C PRO A 152 3.00 -10.35 9.17
N TYR A 153 3.56 -9.92 8.04
CA TYR A 153 3.24 -10.53 6.75
C TYR A 153 3.58 -12.03 6.74
N ASP A 154 2.60 -12.81 6.30
CA ASP A 154 2.73 -14.24 6.07
C ASP A 154 2.31 -14.60 4.64
N HIS A 155 3.26 -15.15 3.87
CA HIS A 155 3.07 -15.46 2.46
C HIS A 155 1.97 -16.50 2.22
N GLN A 156 1.84 -17.51 3.10
CA GLN A 156 0.80 -18.52 2.96
C GLN A 156 -0.58 -17.93 3.20
N SER A 157 -0.77 -17.17 4.28
CA SER A 157 -2.02 -16.47 4.57
C SER A 157 -2.43 -15.51 3.45
N TYR A 158 -1.45 -14.83 2.82
CA TYR A 158 -1.72 -13.99 1.64
C TYR A 158 -2.24 -14.84 0.46
N ARG A 159 -1.57 -15.95 0.15
CA ARG A 159 -1.97 -16.81 -0.96
C ARG A 159 -3.33 -17.49 -0.76
N GLU A 160 -3.71 -17.73 0.48
CA GLU A 160 -5.01 -18.29 0.87
C GLU A 160 -6.12 -17.22 0.94
N GLY A 161 -5.78 -15.92 0.71
CA GLY A 161 -6.75 -14.83 0.73
C GLY A 161 -7.16 -14.39 2.15
N HIS A 162 -6.43 -14.81 3.18
CA HIS A 162 -6.71 -14.43 4.58
C HIS A 162 -5.98 -13.17 5.01
N MET A 163 -4.96 -12.74 4.26
CA MET A 163 -4.13 -11.59 4.55
C MET A 163 -3.89 -10.76 3.30
N THR A 164 -3.80 -9.45 3.45
CA THR A 164 -3.35 -8.53 2.41
C THR A 164 -2.12 -7.77 2.87
N PRO A 165 -0.99 -7.81 2.13
CA PRO A 165 0.10 -6.86 2.35
C PRO A 165 -0.37 -5.46 1.96
N VAL A 166 -0.11 -4.47 2.84
CA VAL A 166 -0.54 -3.09 2.65
C VAL A 166 0.66 -2.19 2.39
N ILE A 167 0.55 -1.36 1.36
CA ILE A 167 1.56 -0.38 0.96
C ILE A 167 0.88 0.98 0.86
N PHE A 168 1.42 1.97 1.55
CA PHE A 168 0.97 3.36 1.45
C PHE A 168 1.77 4.09 0.36
N GLY A 169 1.12 4.97 -0.39
CA GLY A 169 1.83 5.69 -1.42
C GLY A 169 1.03 6.76 -2.16
N SER A 170 1.63 7.28 -3.21
CA SER A 170 1.01 8.22 -4.17
C SER A 170 1.45 7.87 -5.58
N ALA A 171 0.53 7.34 -6.38
CA ALA A 171 0.81 7.02 -7.77
C ALA A 171 1.15 8.28 -8.58
N LEU A 172 0.48 9.41 -8.31
CA LEU A 172 0.74 10.69 -8.97
C LEU A 172 2.18 11.17 -8.76
N ARG A 173 2.73 10.92 -7.58
CA ARG A 173 4.08 11.35 -7.20
C ARG A 173 5.10 10.21 -7.22
N HIS A 174 4.74 9.05 -7.77
CA HIS A 174 5.57 7.84 -7.85
C HIS A 174 6.06 7.31 -6.48
N PHE A 175 5.44 7.74 -5.38
CA PHE A 175 5.78 7.32 -4.03
C PHE A 175 5.15 5.96 -3.71
N GLY A 176 5.94 5.00 -3.23
CA GLY A 176 5.48 3.65 -2.91
C GLY A 176 5.19 2.75 -4.13
N VAL A 177 5.27 3.29 -5.36
CA VAL A 177 4.99 2.51 -6.59
C VAL A 177 6.07 1.47 -6.85
N LYS A 178 7.34 1.81 -6.63
CA LYS A 178 8.44 0.85 -6.77
C LYS A 178 8.30 -0.30 -5.77
N GLU A 179 7.94 0.02 -4.55
CA GLU A 179 7.72 -0.94 -3.46
C GLU A 179 6.52 -1.85 -3.76
N LEU A 180 5.45 -1.30 -4.33
CA LEU A 180 4.33 -2.09 -4.85
C LEU A 180 4.78 -3.06 -5.94
N LEU A 181 5.53 -2.59 -6.93
CA LEU A 181 6.02 -3.44 -8.02
C LEU A 181 6.95 -4.55 -7.52
N VAL A 182 7.84 -4.24 -6.57
CA VAL A 182 8.71 -5.24 -5.94
C VAL A 182 7.87 -6.26 -5.17
N THR A 183 6.85 -5.82 -4.43
CA THR A 183 5.94 -6.73 -3.72
C THR A 183 5.20 -7.65 -4.68
N ILE A 184 4.70 -7.14 -5.81
CA ILE A 184 4.06 -7.96 -6.84
C ILE A 184 5.03 -9.02 -7.38
N LEU A 185 6.27 -8.62 -7.70
CA LEU A 185 7.28 -9.54 -8.24
C LEU A 185 7.66 -10.67 -7.28
N LEU A 186 7.69 -10.38 -5.99
CA LEU A 186 8.10 -11.35 -4.97
C LEU A 186 6.95 -12.22 -4.47
N GLU A 187 5.75 -11.67 -4.38
CA GLU A 187 4.64 -12.27 -3.63
C GLU A 187 3.52 -12.81 -4.54
N ALA A 188 3.29 -12.20 -5.71
CA ALA A 188 2.20 -12.63 -6.57
C ALA A 188 2.42 -14.08 -7.05
N PRO A 189 1.36 -14.92 -7.05
CA PRO A 189 1.47 -16.28 -7.54
C PRO A 189 1.82 -16.31 -9.02
N PRO A 190 2.54 -17.34 -9.49
CA PRO A 190 2.70 -17.57 -10.91
C PRO A 190 1.34 -17.86 -11.58
N PRO A 191 1.23 -17.61 -12.91
CA PRO A 191 0.00 -17.91 -13.63
C PRO A 191 -0.45 -19.36 -13.44
N ARG A 192 -1.72 -19.53 -13.15
CA ARG A 192 -2.32 -20.87 -12.99
C ARG A 192 -2.46 -21.55 -14.34
N VAL A 193 -2.17 -22.84 -14.41
CA VAL A 193 -2.45 -23.62 -15.62
C VAL A 193 -3.96 -23.73 -15.79
N GLN A 194 -4.51 -23.06 -16.78
CA GLN A 194 -5.91 -23.23 -17.16
C GLN A 194 -6.04 -24.55 -17.91
N LYS A 195 -6.89 -25.43 -17.41
CA LYS A 195 -7.29 -26.62 -18.18
C LYS A 195 -8.23 -26.13 -19.30
N ALA A 196 -7.81 -26.36 -20.53
CA ALA A 196 -8.64 -26.15 -21.71
C ALA A 196 -9.92 -27.01 -21.66
#